data_2823af46ae18f4904423b8fc5ceb73cb
#
_entry.id   2823af46ae18f4904423b8fc5ceb73cb
#
_cell.length_a   1.000
_cell.length_b   1.000
_cell.length_c   1.000
_cell.angle_alpha   90.00
_cell.angle_beta   90.00
_cell.angle_gamma   90.00
#
_symmetry.space_group_name_H-M   'P 1'
#
loop_
_entity.id
_entity.type
_entity.pdbx_description
1 polymer ?
#
loop_
_entity_poly.entity_id
_entity_poly.type
_entity_poly.pdbx_seq_one_letter_code
_entity_poly.pdbx_strand_id
1 'polypeptide(L)'
;SELSSSGTLAAKDTYSITSMVEGEVVAAAFEEGDQVQKDQVLYEIDSSSMTTELTSAENTLTRSRNSYEDALEDYNQALSDYSGNTYKATESGYIKELYISAGDKVSGNTKLADLYSDDVMEIRIPFLSGEAAQITPGSSAVLTLTDSGEQVEASVKAVANREEALSGGRLVQYVTFTVANPGGLTVSTRASARVGEWIGSEEGLFEASIDTSMEADLSSSVEIEAMLVNEGDYVTKGTPVFRMTAKTADKLIQSYKDNLDKAQESVESAQSHLESTQDSYDNYTITAPISGQVITKNYKVGDNITKNTSNTTVLAVIYDLSSLTFEMSIDELDIKEVEVGQKVAVTADAYEGQTFSGTVTNVSLESTYSNGVSTYPVTVTMDEAGDLLPGMNVDGIITLDQAEDVLSIPVDALMRGNQVYIKDDTVTEQQGPIPAGFKAVEVETGLISDSYVEIKSGLSEGDTVYVAESSQSSDAVMMMPGGGMGGGPGGGPGGGMGGGPGGR
;
A
#
# COMPACT_ATOMS: atom_id res chain seq x y z
N SER A 1 -29.15 18.86 42.18
CA SER A 1 -28.76 19.85 41.16
C SER A 1 -28.88 19.21 39.79
N GLU A 2 -29.45 19.90 38.82
CA GLU A 2 -29.71 19.39 37.48
C GLU A 2 -29.16 20.36 36.44
N LEU A 3 -28.51 19.83 35.41
CA LEU A 3 -28.12 20.61 34.21
C LEU A 3 -28.96 20.17 33.03
N SER A 4 -29.55 21.09 32.34
CA SER A 4 -30.37 20.82 31.15
C SER A 4 -29.82 21.53 29.94
N SER A 5 -29.87 20.87 28.81
CA SER A 5 -29.52 21.45 27.50
C SER A 5 -30.22 20.70 26.39
N SER A 6 -30.64 21.43 25.37
CA SER A 6 -31.22 20.86 24.16
C SER A 6 -30.13 20.51 23.15
N GLY A 7 -30.38 19.50 22.35
CA GLY A 7 -29.53 19.06 21.25
C GLY A 7 -30.32 18.41 20.14
N THR A 8 -29.62 18.02 19.07
CA THR A 8 -30.21 17.27 17.96
C THR A 8 -29.53 15.91 17.85
N LEU A 9 -30.33 14.86 17.78
CA LEU A 9 -29.83 13.51 17.62
C LEU A 9 -29.08 13.37 16.30
N ALA A 10 -27.92 12.76 16.36
CA ALA A 10 -27.08 12.40 15.23
C ALA A 10 -26.79 10.90 15.24
N ALA A 11 -26.47 10.33 14.10
CA ALA A 11 -25.91 9.00 14.01
C ALA A 11 -24.58 8.94 14.76
N LYS A 12 -24.22 7.77 15.29
CA LYS A 12 -22.93 7.57 15.95
C LYS A 12 -21.76 7.99 15.05
N ASP A 13 -21.80 7.52 13.81
CA ASP A 13 -20.86 7.90 12.76
C ASP A 13 -21.61 8.17 11.45
N THR A 14 -21.11 9.14 10.70
CA THR A 14 -21.62 9.50 9.37
C THR A 14 -20.46 9.50 8.41
N TYR A 15 -20.61 8.78 7.29
CA TYR A 15 -19.56 8.73 6.30
C TYR A 15 -20.07 9.06 4.90
N SER A 16 -19.44 10.06 4.28
CA SER A 16 -19.68 10.42 2.89
C SER A 16 -18.72 9.64 1.98
N ILE A 17 -19.26 8.77 1.17
CA ILE A 17 -18.50 7.98 0.18
C ILE A 17 -18.11 8.88 -0.98
N THR A 18 -16.83 8.94 -1.26
CA THR A 18 -16.26 9.73 -2.37
C THR A 18 -15.42 8.84 -3.27
N SER A 19 -15.13 9.25 -4.50
CA SER A 19 -14.23 8.55 -5.41
C SER A 19 -12.90 9.26 -5.55
N MET A 20 -11.83 8.49 -5.58
CA MET A 20 -10.48 8.96 -5.95
C MET A 20 -10.24 8.91 -7.45
N VAL A 21 -11.11 8.21 -8.20
CA VAL A 21 -10.98 8.00 -9.65
C VAL A 21 -12.20 8.54 -10.41
N GLU A 22 -11.99 8.81 -11.69
CA GLU A 22 -13.04 9.18 -12.64
C GLU A 22 -13.39 7.96 -13.49
N GLY A 23 -14.61 7.90 -13.97
CA GLY A 23 -15.06 6.84 -14.87
C GLY A 23 -16.55 6.55 -14.74
N GLU A 24 -17.02 5.64 -15.59
CA GLU A 24 -18.39 5.16 -15.59
C GLU A 24 -18.59 4.15 -14.46
N VAL A 25 -19.71 4.27 -13.71
CA VAL A 25 -20.14 3.28 -12.73
C VAL A 25 -20.68 2.05 -13.43
N VAL A 26 -19.98 0.94 -13.32
CA VAL A 26 -20.37 -0.34 -13.97
C VAL A 26 -21.16 -1.25 -13.04
N ALA A 27 -21.03 -1.09 -11.72
CA ALA A 27 -21.85 -1.80 -10.73
C ALA A 27 -22.12 -0.93 -9.50
N ALA A 28 -23.34 -1.05 -8.94
CA ALA A 28 -23.78 -0.40 -7.71
C ALA A 28 -24.92 -1.22 -7.11
N ALA A 29 -24.59 -2.37 -6.49
CA ALA A 29 -25.54 -3.39 -6.03
C ALA A 29 -26.11 -3.10 -4.63
N PHE A 30 -26.56 -1.86 -4.38
CA PHE A 30 -27.21 -1.43 -3.15
C PHE A 30 -28.19 -0.31 -3.45
N GLU A 31 -29.13 -0.04 -2.54
CA GLU A 31 -30.11 1.04 -2.66
C GLU A 31 -30.18 1.86 -1.37
N GLU A 32 -30.84 3.03 -1.46
CA GLU A 32 -31.14 3.85 -0.28
C GLU A 32 -32.00 3.04 0.69
N GLY A 33 -31.66 3.08 1.96
CA GLY A 33 -32.29 2.30 3.03
C GLY A 33 -31.64 0.95 3.31
N ASP A 34 -30.77 0.45 2.43
CA ASP A 34 -30.10 -0.84 2.63
C ASP A 34 -29.11 -0.78 3.79
N GLN A 35 -29.00 -1.90 4.51
CA GLN A 35 -27.94 -2.13 5.50
C GLN A 35 -26.70 -2.69 4.78
N VAL A 36 -25.58 -2.01 4.97
CA VAL A 36 -24.29 -2.43 4.43
C VAL A 36 -23.31 -2.76 5.55
N GLN A 37 -22.40 -3.67 5.27
CA GLN A 37 -21.33 -4.03 6.20
C GLN A 37 -20.03 -3.31 5.81
N LYS A 38 -19.16 -3.08 6.78
CA LYS A 38 -17.83 -2.60 6.53
C LYS A 38 -17.12 -3.49 5.51
N ASP A 39 -16.39 -2.88 4.58
CA ASP A 39 -15.66 -3.50 3.46
C ASP A 39 -16.56 -4.13 2.37
N GLN A 40 -17.89 -4.01 2.47
CA GLN A 40 -18.81 -4.40 1.39
C GLN A 40 -18.61 -3.49 0.18
N VAL A 41 -18.51 -4.09 -1.01
CA VAL A 41 -18.40 -3.34 -2.28
C VAL A 41 -19.71 -2.58 -2.53
N LEU A 42 -19.58 -1.27 -2.74
CA LEU A 42 -20.68 -0.37 -3.05
C LEU A 42 -20.70 -0.01 -4.53
N TYR A 43 -19.56 0.42 -5.05
CA TYR A 43 -19.43 0.81 -6.45
C TYR A 43 -18.24 0.13 -7.10
N GLU A 44 -18.43 -0.27 -8.33
CA GLU A 44 -17.35 -0.61 -9.26
C GLU A 44 -17.34 0.41 -10.40
N ILE A 45 -16.18 0.97 -10.68
CA ILE A 45 -15.96 1.94 -11.76
C ILE A 45 -15.20 1.23 -12.87
N ASP A 46 -15.44 1.61 -14.13
CA ASP A 46 -14.74 1.02 -15.26
C ASP A 46 -13.22 1.15 -15.12
N SER A 47 -12.57 0.03 -14.88
CA SER A 47 -11.13 -0.11 -14.69
C SER A 47 -10.39 -0.70 -15.89
N SER A 48 -11.03 -0.76 -17.05
CA SER A 48 -10.46 -1.43 -18.25
C SER A 48 -9.10 -0.86 -18.67
N SER A 49 -8.90 0.45 -18.57
CA SER A 49 -7.60 1.09 -18.83
C SER A 49 -6.55 0.71 -17.79
N MET A 50 -6.92 0.68 -16.52
CA MET A 50 -6.02 0.30 -15.42
C MET A 50 -5.66 -1.18 -15.44
N THR A 51 -6.57 -2.05 -15.89
CA THR A 51 -6.27 -3.48 -16.09
C THR A 51 -5.14 -3.66 -17.10
N THR A 52 -5.12 -2.89 -18.17
CA THR A 52 -4.04 -2.92 -19.17
C THR A 52 -2.72 -2.43 -18.55
N GLU A 53 -2.77 -1.38 -17.76
CA GLU A 53 -1.60 -0.80 -17.10
C GLU A 53 -1.03 -1.76 -16.04
N LEU A 54 -1.90 -2.40 -15.25
CA LEU A 54 -1.53 -3.43 -14.29
C LEU A 54 -0.82 -4.60 -14.97
N THR A 55 -1.40 -5.14 -16.05
CA THR A 55 -0.77 -6.22 -16.85
C THR A 55 0.58 -5.79 -17.39
N SER A 56 0.73 -4.53 -17.83
CA SER A 56 2.02 -3.99 -18.29
C SER A 56 3.06 -3.93 -17.18
N ALA A 57 2.65 -3.51 -15.96
CA ALA A 57 3.52 -3.47 -14.78
C ALA A 57 3.96 -4.88 -14.37
N GLU A 58 3.05 -5.87 -14.36
CA GLU A 58 3.36 -7.28 -14.09
C GLU A 58 4.37 -7.85 -15.10
N ASN A 59 4.17 -7.59 -16.39
CA ASN A 59 5.10 -8.00 -17.44
C ASN A 59 6.48 -7.34 -17.29
N THR A 60 6.51 -6.09 -16.84
CA THR A 60 7.76 -5.37 -16.59
C THR A 60 8.51 -5.98 -15.41
N LEU A 61 7.83 -6.29 -14.31
CA LEU A 61 8.41 -6.99 -13.17
C LEU A 61 8.97 -8.36 -13.57
N THR A 62 8.22 -9.12 -14.37
CA THR A 62 8.67 -10.43 -14.86
C THR A 62 9.95 -10.31 -15.69
N ARG A 63 10.03 -9.33 -16.60
CA ARG A 63 11.26 -9.08 -17.38
C ARG A 63 12.43 -8.66 -16.50
N SER A 64 12.20 -7.81 -15.51
CA SER A 64 13.25 -7.39 -14.57
C SER A 64 13.79 -8.57 -13.75
N ARG A 65 12.90 -9.49 -13.32
CA ARG A 65 13.30 -10.71 -12.60
C ARG A 65 14.13 -11.64 -13.46
N ASN A 66 13.73 -11.86 -14.71
CA ASN A 66 14.52 -12.68 -15.65
C ASN A 66 15.92 -12.06 -15.85
N SER A 67 16.00 -10.75 -16.07
CA SER A 67 17.29 -10.05 -16.20
C SER A 67 18.15 -10.13 -14.93
N TYR A 68 17.54 -10.16 -13.75
CA TYR A 68 18.25 -10.38 -12.49
C TYR A 68 18.79 -11.82 -12.39
N GLU A 69 18.01 -12.82 -12.78
CA GLU A 69 18.42 -14.22 -12.79
C GLU A 69 19.60 -14.43 -13.77
N ASP A 70 19.52 -13.86 -14.97
CA ASP A 70 20.61 -13.90 -15.96
C ASP A 70 21.89 -13.24 -15.39
N ALA A 71 21.76 -12.05 -14.80
CA ALA A 71 22.91 -11.35 -14.21
C ALA A 71 23.51 -12.09 -12.99
N LEU A 72 22.68 -12.80 -12.22
CA LEU A 72 23.14 -13.65 -11.12
C LEU A 72 23.89 -14.88 -11.63
N GLU A 73 23.39 -15.49 -12.70
CA GLU A 73 24.09 -16.61 -13.35
C GLU A 73 25.44 -16.15 -13.91
N ASP A 74 25.47 -15.03 -14.62
CA ASP A 74 26.70 -14.44 -15.17
C ASP A 74 27.73 -14.14 -14.07
N TYR A 75 27.28 -13.55 -12.94
CA TYR A 75 28.17 -13.26 -11.80
C TYR A 75 28.73 -14.55 -11.18
N ASN A 76 27.89 -15.57 -10.96
CA ASN A 76 28.32 -16.85 -10.42
C ASN A 76 29.26 -17.58 -11.37
N GLN A 77 28.99 -17.53 -12.68
CA GLN A 77 29.86 -18.10 -13.72
C GLN A 77 31.19 -17.36 -13.73
N ALA A 78 31.22 -16.05 -13.68
CA ALA A 78 32.45 -15.26 -13.62
C ALA A 78 33.31 -15.60 -12.38
N LEU A 79 32.69 -15.79 -11.22
CA LEU A 79 33.39 -16.24 -10.00
C LEU A 79 34.07 -17.59 -10.19
N SER A 80 33.42 -18.51 -10.92
CA SER A 80 33.96 -19.82 -11.23
C SER A 80 35.05 -19.74 -12.28
N ASP A 81 34.82 -19.03 -13.38
CA ASP A 81 35.72 -18.97 -14.54
C ASP A 81 37.03 -18.26 -14.23
N TYR A 82 36.94 -17.17 -13.43
CA TYR A 82 38.13 -16.38 -13.06
C TYR A 82 38.70 -16.76 -11.68
N SER A 83 38.31 -17.91 -11.13
CA SER A 83 38.84 -18.38 -9.85
C SER A 83 40.37 -18.46 -9.86
N GLY A 84 41.02 -17.98 -8.78
CA GLY A 84 42.48 -17.89 -8.69
C GLY A 84 43.08 -16.82 -9.60
N ASN A 85 42.30 -15.87 -10.07
CA ASN A 85 42.67 -14.80 -11.00
C ASN A 85 43.22 -15.34 -12.34
N THR A 86 42.73 -16.50 -12.79
CA THR A 86 43.20 -17.12 -14.03
C THR A 86 42.18 -16.97 -15.14
N TYR A 87 42.66 -16.77 -16.35
CA TYR A 87 41.88 -16.88 -17.57
C TYR A 87 42.08 -18.30 -18.15
N LYS A 88 40.98 -18.93 -18.55
CA LYS A 88 40.95 -20.31 -19.00
C LYS A 88 40.73 -20.40 -20.51
N ALA A 89 41.30 -21.42 -21.14
CA ALA A 89 41.10 -21.68 -22.56
C ALA A 89 39.62 -21.90 -22.90
N THR A 90 39.13 -21.24 -23.94
CA THR A 90 37.79 -21.39 -24.49
C THR A 90 37.69 -22.57 -25.47
N GLU A 91 38.82 -22.96 -26.05
CA GLU A 91 38.95 -24.00 -27.06
C GLU A 91 40.03 -25.01 -26.68
N SER A 92 40.04 -26.16 -27.35
CA SER A 92 41.05 -27.22 -27.16
C SER A 92 41.97 -27.31 -28.37
N GLY A 93 43.24 -27.67 -28.17
CA GLY A 93 44.22 -27.86 -29.23
C GLY A 93 45.65 -27.63 -28.76
N TYR A 94 46.63 -27.91 -29.62
CA TYR A 94 48.01 -27.52 -29.40
C TYR A 94 48.18 -26.03 -29.71
N ILE A 95 48.89 -25.31 -28.84
CA ILE A 95 49.24 -23.90 -29.07
C ILE A 95 50.29 -23.82 -30.15
N LYS A 96 49.89 -23.39 -31.34
CA LYS A 96 50.80 -23.24 -32.49
C LYS A 96 51.59 -21.95 -32.43
N GLU A 97 50.94 -20.87 -32.03
CA GLU A 97 51.53 -19.53 -31.86
C GLU A 97 50.83 -18.81 -30.74
N LEU A 98 51.56 -18.10 -29.92
CA LEU A 98 51.07 -17.35 -28.77
C LEU A 98 51.30 -15.85 -28.99
N TYR A 99 50.24 -15.04 -28.96
CA TYR A 99 50.27 -13.61 -29.28
C TYR A 99 50.32 -12.69 -28.05
N ILE A 100 50.34 -13.26 -26.86
CA ILE A 100 50.32 -12.55 -25.59
C ILE A 100 51.49 -12.92 -24.69
N SER A 101 51.87 -11.99 -23.82
CA SER A 101 53.00 -12.13 -22.89
C SER A 101 52.63 -11.51 -21.51
N ALA A 102 53.43 -11.82 -20.48
CA ALA A 102 53.31 -11.18 -19.18
C ALA A 102 53.54 -9.67 -19.31
N GLY A 103 52.66 -8.88 -18.68
CA GLY A 103 52.63 -7.43 -18.75
C GLY A 103 51.68 -6.87 -19.83
N ASP A 104 51.18 -7.68 -20.74
CA ASP A 104 50.24 -7.24 -21.76
C ASP A 104 48.85 -6.99 -21.18
N LYS A 105 48.11 -6.09 -21.84
CA LYS A 105 46.70 -5.87 -21.58
C LYS A 105 45.85 -6.57 -22.62
N VAL A 106 44.93 -7.37 -22.12
CA VAL A 106 44.00 -8.16 -22.93
C VAL A 106 42.58 -7.65 -22.69
N SER A 107 41.82 -7.52 -23.75
CA SER A 107 40.37 -7.17 -23.71
C SER A 107 39.59 -8.19 -24.54
N GLY A 108 38.28 -8.13 -24.54
CA GLY A 108 37.44 -8.96 -25.38
C GLY A 108 37.84 -8.93 -26.85
N ASN A 109 37.75 -10.08 -27.50
CA ASN A 109 38.16 -10.30 -28.91
C ASN A 109 39.68 -10.12 -29.18
N THR A 110 40.53 -10.00 -28.14
CA THR A 110 41.99 -10.05 -28.35
C THR A 110 42.39 -11.47 -28.73
N LYS A 111 43.12 -11.63 -29.85
CA LYS A 111 43.68 -12.90 -30.28
C LYS A 111 44.75 -13.34 -29.28
N LEU A 112 44.53 -14.50 -28.64
CA LEU A 112 45.43 -15.05 -27.62
C LEU A 112 46.43 -16.04 -28.23
N ALA A 113 45.95 -16.98 -29.03
CA ALA A 113 46.74 -18.02 -29.61
C ALA A 113 46.11 -18.58 -30.88
N ASP A 114 46.93 -19.19 -31.74
CA ASP A 114 46.46 -20.12 -32.76
C ASP A 114 46.53 -21.54 -32.23
N LEU A 115 45.42 -22.26 -32.35
CA LEU A 115 45.29 -23.65 -31.91
C LEU A 115 45.24 -24.57 -33.12
N TYR A 116 45.94 -25.70 -33.00
CA TYR A 116 46.01 -26.71 -34.03
C TYR A 116 45.94 -28.11 -33.44
N SER A 117 45.27 -29.03 -34.11
CA SER A 117 45.42 -30.45 -33.82
C SER A 117 45.17 -31.27 -35.09
N ASP A 118 46.12 -32.12 -35.39
CA ASP A 118 46.06 -33.11 -36.44
C ASP A 118 46.00 -34.57 -35.92
N ASP A 119 45.77 -34.74 -34.61
CA ASP A 119 45.55 -36.07 -34.01
C ASP A 119 44.35 -36.79 -34.66
N VAL A 120 43.37 -36.00 -35.05
CA VAL A 120 42.25 -36.42 -35.89
C VAL A 120 42.24 -35.53 -37.13
N MET A 121 42.17 -36.14 -38.29
CA MET A 121 42.06 -35.45 -39.56
C MET A 121 40.65 -35.60 -40.10
N GLU A 122 40.19 -34.57 -40.80
CA GLU A 122 38.90 -34.57 -41.48
C GLU A 122 39.13 -34.50 -42.99
N ILE A 123 38.25 -35.12 -43.76
CA ILE A 123 38.26 -35.03 -45.24
C ILE A 123 36.83 -34.96 -45.76
N ARG A 124 36.60 -34.06 -46.69
CA ARG A 124 35.32 -33.91 -47.37
C ARG A 124 35.37 -34.43 -48.76
N ILE A 125 34.55 -35.43 -49.06
CA ILE A 125 34.52 -36.09 -50.37
C ILE A 125 33.10 -36.09 -50.91
N PRO A 126 32.90 -35.68 -52.21
CA PRO A 126 31.59 -35.68 -52.81
C PRO A 126 31.15 -37.08 -53.23
N PHE A 127 29.96 -37.47 -52.90
CA PHE A 127 29.23 -38.64 -53.38
C PHE A 127 28.02 -38.22 -54.22
N LEU A 128 27.61 -39.05 -55.19
CA LEU A 128 26.37 -38.79 -55.90
C LEU A 128 25.23 -38.64 -54.91
N SER A 129 24.31 -37.66 -55.12
CA SER A 129 23.27 -37.35 -54.17
C SER A 129 22.43 -38.59 -53.76
N GLY A 130 22.10 -39.45 -54.69
CA GLY A 130 21.36 -40.67 -54.43
C GLY A 130 22.11 -41.69 -53.54
N GLU A 131 23.46 -41.71 -53.65
CA GLU A 131 24.35 -42.56 -52.81
C GLU A 131 24.57 -41.93 -51.44
N ALA A 132 24.81 -40.62 -51.40
CA ALA A 132 24.97 -39.89 -50.16
C ALA A 132 23.73 -40.00 -49.25
N ALA A 133 22.52 -40.05 -49.82
CA ALA A 133 21.28 -40.26 -49.07
C ALA A 133 21.18 -41.60 -48.34
N GLN A 134 22.03 -42.58 -48.72
CA GLN A 134 22.10 -43.90 -48.09
C GLN A 134 23.21 -43.97 -47.04
N ILE A 135 24.09 -42.95 -46.98
CA ILE A 135 25.20 -42.88 -46.04
C ILE A 135 24.71 -42.21 -44.74
N THR A 136 24.97 -42.86 -43.63
CA THR A 136 24.58 -42.33 -42.31
C THR A 136 25.80 -41.95 -41.47
N PRO A 137 25.74 -40.89 -40.66
CA PRO A 137 26.78 -40.58 -39.67
C PRO A 137 27.08 -41.80 -38.80
N GLY A 138 28.37 -42.03 -38.50
CA GLY A 138 28.88 -43.21 -37.76
C GLY A 138 29.16 -44.44 -38.62
N SER A 139 28.81 -44.44 -39.91
CA SER A 139 29.17 -45.53 -40.82
C SER A 139 30.68 -45.65 -40.97
N SER A 140 31.21 -46.92 -41.07
CA SER A 140 32.60 -47.18 -41.39
C SER A 140 32.89 -46.88 -42.85
N ALA A 141 34.03 -46.29 -43.10
CA ALA A 141 34.52 -45.95 -44.41
C ALA A 141 35.98 -46.34 -44.55
N VAL A 142 36.41 -46.57 -45.79
CA VAL A 142 37.83 -46.80 -46.13
C VAL A 142 38.30 -45.68 -47.04
N LEU A 143 39.31 -44.97 -46.61
CA LEU A 143 39.99 -43.95 -47.42
C LEU A 143 41.21 -44.57 -48.06
N THR A 144 41.42 -44.32 -49.36
CA THR A 144 42.60 -44.74 -50.10
C THR A 144 43.43 -43.50 -50.41
N LEU A 145 44.62 -43.41 -49.86
CA LEU A 145 45.59 -42.35 -50.10
C LEU A 145 46.05 -42.36 -51.55
N THR A 146 45.96 -41.19 -52.21
CA THR A 146 46.26 -41.10 -53.66
C THR A 146 47.69 -41.40 -54.01
N ASP A 147 48.64 -40.92 -53.20
CA ASP A 147 50.08 -41.04 -53.51
C ASP A 147 50.65 -42.41 -53.20
N SER A 148 50.20 -43.08 -52.11
CA SER A 148 50.74 -44.34 -51.66
C SER A 148 49.86 -45.54 -51.97
N GLY A 149 48.55 -45.32 -52.20
CA GLY A 149 47.60 -46.42 -52.32
C GLY A 149 47.27 -47.08 -50.98
N GLU A 150 47.76 -46.57 -49.86
CA GLU A 150 47.49 -47.06 -48.52
C GLU A 150 46.01 -46.82 -48.14
N GLN A 151 45.47 -47.82 -47.46
CA GLN A 151 44.07 -47.73 -46.95
C GLN A 151 44.04 -47.37 -45.46
N VAL A 152 43.27 -46.41 -45.16
CA VAL A 152 43.07 -45.90 -43.77
C VAL A 152 41.59 -46.03 -43.40
N GLU A 153 41.32 -46.56 -42.22
CA GLU A 153 39.96 -46.65 -41.69
C GLU A 153 39.45 -45.28 -41.25
N ALA A 154 38.24 -44.99 -41.61
CA ALA A 154 37.56 -43.74 -41.32
C ALA A 154 36.12 -43.97 -40.84
N SER A 155 35.55 -42.98 -40.24
CA SER A 155 34.11 -42.94 -39.93
C SER A 155 33.46 -41.74 -40.56
N VAL A 156 32.21 -41.90 -40.97
CA VAL A 156 31.38 -40.80 -41.47
C VAL A 156 31.01 -39.88 -40.30
N LYS A 157 31.43 -38.63 -40.35
CA LYS A 157 31.09 -37.60 -39.38
C LYS A 157 29.72 -36.97 -39.71
N ALA A 158 29.54 -36.57 -40.94
CA ALA A 158 28.32 -35.89 -41.41
C ALA A 158 28.14 -36.04 -42.93
N VAL A 159 26.90 -35.95 -43.36
CA VAL A 159 26.50 -35.80 -44.77
C VAL A 159 25.91 -34.44 -44.94
N ALA A 160 26.40 -33.66 -45.90
CA ALA A 160 25.84 -32.31 -46.16
C ALA A 160 24.42 -32.41 -46.71
N ASN A 161 23.49 -31.64 -46.19
CA ASN A 161 22.12 -31.62 -46.67
C ASN A 161 21.93 -30.88 -48.01
N ARG A 162 22.98 -30.17 -48.46
CA ARG A 162 22.93 -29.37 -49.69
C ARG A 162 23.56 -30.16 -50.82
N GLU A 163 22.83 -30.20 -51.96
CA GLU A 163 23.35 -30.72 -53.23
C GLU A 163 24.18 -29.65 -53.93
N GLU A 164 25.28 -30.06 -54.52
CA GLU A 164 26.16 -29.22 -55.33
C GLU A 164 26.40 -29.90 -56.70
N ALA A 165 26.56 -29.12 -57.73
CA ALA A 165 26.86 -29.63 -59.07
C ALA A 165 28.39 -29.65 -59.29
N LEU A 166 28.97 -30.85 -59.54
CA LEU A 166 30.34 -30.98 -60.01
C LEU A 166 30.49 -30.60 -61.46
N SER A 167 31.72 -30.44 -61.93
CA SER A 167 32.07 -30.31 -63.33
C SER A 167 31.42 -31.43 -64.13
N GLY A 168 30.66 -31.12 -65.17
CA GLY A 168 29.90 -32.08 -65.94
C GLY A 168 28.47 -32.31 -65.47
N GLY A 169 27.96 -31.52 -64.50
CA GLY A 169 26.53 -31.47 -64.10
C GLY A 169 26.06 -32.58 -63.21
N ARG A 170 26.96 -33.40 -62.62
CA ARG A 170 26.61 -34.41 -61.65
C ARG A 170 26.25 -33.76 -60.31
N LEU A 171 25.10 -34.10 -59.75
CA LEU A 171 24.66 -33.63 -58.44
C LEU A 171 25.26 -34.52 -57.36
N VAL A 172 25.92 -33.89 -56.39
CA VAL A 172 26.61 -34.55 -55.27
C VAL A 172 26.24 -33.91 -53.96
N GLN A 173 26.38 -34.67 -52.87
CA GLN A 173 26.42 -34.18 -51.51
C GLN A 173 27.79 -34.53 -50.92
N TYR A 174 28.35 -33.59 -50.18
CA TYR A 174 29.62 -33.81 -49.49
C TYR A 174 29.45 -34.65 -48.25
N VAL A 175 30.26 -35.71 -48.12
CA VAL A 175 30.38 -36.54 -46.94
C VAL A 175 31.67 -36.17 -46.24
N THR A 176 31.58 -35.81 -44.97
CA THR A 176 32.74 -35.52 -44.10
C THR A 176 33.13 -36.79 -43.34
N PHE A 177 34.37 -37.19 -43.42
CA PHE A 177 34.93 -38.31 -42.70
C PHE A 177 35.92 -37.83 -41.65
N THR A 178 36.04 -38.58 -40.56
CA THR A 178 37.05 -38.42 -39.52
C THR A 178 37.97 -39.61 -39.50
N VAL A 179 39.28 -39.36 -39.34
CA VAL A 179 40.33 -40.35 -39.31
C VAL A 179 41.27 -40.04 -38.16
N ALA A 180 41.57 -41.04 -37.31
CA ALA A 180 42.70 -40.92 -36.37
C ALA A 180 44.01 -40.88 -37.16
N ASN A 181 44.84 -39.88 -36.92
CA ASN A 181 46.06 -39.67 -37.65
C ASN A 181 47.15 -40.59 -37.06
N PRO A 182 47.64 -41.55 -37.80
CA PRO A 182 48.73 -42.40 -37.34
C PRO A 182 50.14 -41.72 -37.36
N GLY A 183 50.12 -40.37 -37.62
CA GLY A 183 51.37 -39.57 -37.71
C GLY A 183 51.89 -39.33 -39.12
N GLY A 184 51.15 -39.76 -40.16
CA GLY A 184 51.57 -39.65 -41.57
C GLY A 184 50.62 -38.83 -42.45
N LEU A 185 49.46 -38.48 -41.95
CA LEU A 185 48.50 -37.66 -42.69
C LEU A 185 48.75 -36.14 -42.46
N THR A 186 48.78 -35.41 -43.56
CA THR A 186 48.97 -33.96 -43.54
C THR A 186 47.86 -33.26 -44.35
N VAL A 187 47.71 -31.95 -44.19
CA VAL A 187 46.78 -31.15 -44.99
C VAL A 187 47.06 -31.14 -46.51
N SER A 188 48.23 -31.71 -46.93
CA SER A 188 48.56 -31.87 -48.35
C SER A 188 48.20 -33.28 -48.87
N THR A 189 47.82 -34.20 -48.00
CA THR A 189 47.46 -35.57 -48.34
C THR A 189 46.10 -35.61 -49.03
N ARG A 190 45.96 -36.33 -50.11
CA ARG A 190 44.73 -36.57 -50.85
C ARG A 190 44.27 -38.01 -50.68
N ALA A 191 42.96 -38.19 -50.67
CA ALA A 191 42.38 -39.53 -50.62
C ALA A 191 41.04 -39.59 -51.37
N SER A 192 40.72 -40.79 -51.86
CA SER A 192 39.34 -41.14 -52.25
C SER A 192 38.67 -41.91 -51.09
N ALA A 193 37.39 -41.98 -51.07
CA ALA A 193 36.60 -42.63 -50.03
C ALA A 193 35.70 -43.74 -50.60
N ARG A 194 35.50 -44.79 -49.81
CA ARG A 194 34.48 -45.80 -50.04
C ARG A 194 33.71 -46.06 -48.76
N VAL A 195 32.35 -46.02 -48.92
CA VAL A 195 31.40 -46.36 -47.85
C VAL A 195 30.57 -47.55 -48.35
N GLY A 196 30.83 -48.73 -47.86
CA GLY A 196 30.15 -49.92 -48.38
C GLY A 196 30.43 -50.10 -49.88
N GLU A 197 29.41 -50.06 -50.73
CA GLU A 197 29.45 -50.14 -52.17
C GLU A 197 29.72 -48.84 -52.92
N TRP A 198 29.52 -47.73 -52.23
CA TRP A 198 29.55 -46.36 -52.82
C TRP A 198 30.98 -45.79 -52.79
N ILE A 199 31.40 -45.21 -53.88
CA ILE A 199 32.74 -44.63 -54.09
C ILE A 199 32.56 -43.10 -54.27
N GLY A 200 33.38 -42.30 -53.61
CA GLY A 200 33.40 -40.87 -53.76
C GLY A 200 33.64 -40.43 -55.23
N SER A 201 32.97 -39.41 -55.69
CA SER A 201 33.06 -38.95 -57.06
C SER A 201 34.33 -38.22 -57.41
N GLU A 202 35.04 -37.68 -56.44
CA GLU A 202 36.34 -36.99 -56.55
C GLU A 202 37.16 -37.25 -55.28
N GLU A 203 38.46 -36.96 -55.35
CA GLU A 203 39.35 -36.98 -54.20
C GLU A 203 39.12 -35.70 -53.30
N GLY A 204 39.33 -35.85 -51.99
CA GLY A 204 39.40 -34.76 -51.07
C GLY A 204 40.81 -34.50 -50.58
N LEU A 205 41.01 -33.36 -49.92
CA LEU A 205 42.18 -33.02 -49.13
C LEU A 205 41.85 -33.18 -47.66
N PHE A 206 42.82 -33.67 -46.88
CA PHE A 206 42.68 -33.70 -45.44
C PHE A 206 42.82 -32.30 -44.86
N GLU A 207 42.06 -32.06 -43.79
CA GLU A 207 42.12 -30.86 -42.98
C GLU A 207 42.37 -31.28 -41.53
N ALA A 208 43.10 -30.49 -40.78
CA ALA A 208 43.26 -30.71 -39.36
C ALA A 208 41.90 -30.57 -38.66
N SER A 209 41.61 -31.38 -37.66
CA SER A 209 40.35 -31.30 -36.93
C SER A 209 40.20 -29.98 -36.12
N ILE A 210 41.36 -29.41 -35.78
CA ILE A 210 41.43 -28.10 -35.08
C ILE A 210 42.47 -27.25 -35.82
N ASP A 211 42.06 -26.15 -36.38
CA ASP A 211 42.89 -25.06 -36.90
C ASP A 211 42.07 -23.75 -36.73
N THR A 212 42.21 -23.17 -35.56
CA THR A 212 41.38 -22.03 -35.15
C THR A 212 42.18 -21.06 -34.30
N SER A 213 41.67 -19.84 -34.16
CA SER A 213 42.24 -18.86 -33.24
C SER A 213 41.43 -18.83 -31.93
N MET A 214 42.12 -18.86 -30.81
CA MET A 214 41.55 -18.61 -29.51
C MET A 214 41.58 -17.11 -29.26
N GLU A 215 40.38 -16.52 -29.08
CA GLU A 215 40.20 -15.11 -28.75
C GLU A 215 39.74 -14.97 -27.29
N ALA A 216 40.09 -13.83 -26.69
CA ALA A 216 39.68 -13.55 -25.33
C ALA A 216 38.19 -13.25 -25.29
N ASP A 217 37.48 -13.87 -24.33
CA ASP A 217 36.11 -13.56 -23.95
C ASP A 217 36.13 -12.84 -22.59
N LEU A 218 36.26 -11.53 -22.62
CA LEU A 218 36.41 -10.68 -21.45
C LEU A 218 35.50 -9.45 -21.56
N SER A 219 34.73 -9.19 -20.54
CA SER A 219 33.86 -8.00 -20.45
C SER A 219 34.62 -6.69 -20.14
N SER A 220 35.86 -6.81 -19.65
CA SER A 220 36.73 -5.65 -19.37
C SER A 220 38.21 -6.01 -19.63
N SER A 221 39.04 -4.97 -19.78
CA SER A 221 40.47 -5.16 -19.99
C SER A 221 41.16 -5.65 -18.72
N VAL A 222 41.99 -6.71 -18.87
CA VAL A 222 42.80 -7.27 -17.80
C VAL A 222 44.30 -7.17 -18.15
N GLU A 223 45.17 -7.15 -17.14
CA GLU A 223 46.63 -7.14 -17.29
C GLU A 223 47.16 -8.52 -16.90
N ILE A 224 48.02 -9.09 -17.74
CA ILE A 224 48.63 -10.41 -17.53
C ILE A 224 49.75 -10.28 -16.50
N GLU A 225 49.64 -11.00 -15.38
CA GLU A 225 50.71 -11.14 -14.39
C GLU A 225 51.72 -12.16 -14.82
N ALA A 226 51.24 -13.34 -15.29
CA ALA A 226 52.10 -14.44 -15.71
C ALA A 226 51.40 -15.33 -16.74
N MET A 227 52.16 -15.86 -17.69
CA MET A 227 51.71 -16.92 -18.60
C MET A 227 51.78 -18.27 -17.88
N LEU A 228 50.80 -19.12 -18.12
CA LEU A 228 50.69 -20.47 -17.54
C LEU A 228 50.84 -21.57 -18.59
N VAL A 229 50.92 -21.21 -19.86
CA VAL A 229 51.09 -22.11 -21.01
C VAL A 229 52.19 -21.56 -21.93
N ASN A 230 52.73 -22.44 -22.76
CA ASN A 230 53.74 -22.13 -23.78
C ASN A 230 53.29 -22.64 -25.15
N GLU A 231 53.96 -22.16 -26.19
CA GLU A 231 53.81 -22.74 -27.53
C GLU A 231 54.18 -24.24 -27.51
N GLY A 232 53.42 -25.06 -28.19
CA GLY A 232 53.55 -26.51 -28.20
C GLY A 232 52.75 -27.23 -27.10
N ASP A 233 52.26 -26.54 -26.08
CA ASP A 233 51.42 -27.18 -25.06
C ASP A 233 50.04 -27.52 -25.63
N TYR A 234 49.49 -28.66 -25.20
CA TYR A 234 48.10 -28.99 -25.47
C TYR A 234 47.21 -28.46 -24.39
N VAL A 235 46.22 -27.67 -24.76
CA VAL A 235 45.20 -27.12 -23.86
C VAL A 235 43.83 -27.75 -24.16
N THR A 236 43.06 -27.95 -23.11
CA THR A 236 41.65 -28.28 -23.22
C THR A 236 40.81 -27.09 -22.75
N LYS A 237 39.59 -27.00 -23.22
CA LYS A 237 38.64 -26.00 -22.70
C LYS A 237 38.65 -26.06 -21.16
N GLY A 238 38.85 -24.90 -20.51
CA GLY A 238 38.96 -24.77 -19.05
C GLY A 238 40.40 -24.84 -18.51
N THR A 239 41.43 -25.13 -19.34
CA THR A 239 42.84 -25.08 -18.92
C THR A 239 43.25 -23.64 -18.64
N PRO A 240 43.87 -23.31 -17.47
CA PRO A 240 44.40 -21.99 -17.20
C PRO A 240 45.48 -21.57 -18.21
N VAL A 241 45.27 -20.42 -18.89
CA VAL A 241 46.17 -19.89 -19.92
C VAL A 241 47.13 -18.85 -19.37
N PHE A 242 46.58 -17.90 -18.62
CA PHE A 242 47.40 -16.88 -17.94
C PHE A 242 46.75 -16.49 -16.61
N ARG A 243 47.55 -15.86 -15.74
CA ARG A 243 47.11 -15.25 -14.50
C ARG A 243 46.99 -13.74 -14.72
N MET A 244 45.88 -13.18 -14.26
CA MET A 244 45.62 -11.74 -14.22
C MET A 244 46.20 -11.13 -12.97
N THR A 245 46.60 -9.85 -13.03
CA THR A 245 46.87 -9.09 -11.81
C THR A 245 45.65 -9.02 -10.93
N ALA A 246 45.78 -9.09 -9.58
CA ALA A 246 44.68 -9.07 -8.65
C ALA A 246 43.79 -7.86 -8.88
N LYS A 247 44.39 -6.71 -9.13
CA LYS A 247 43.67 -5.46 -9.38
C LYS A 247 42.72 -5.51 -10.59
N THR A 248 43.13 -6.17 -11.68
CA THR A 248 42.30 -6.25 -12.88
C THR A 248 41.29 -7.39 -12.78
N ALA A 249 41.63 -8.48 -12.11
CA ALA A 249 40.68 -9.56 -11.80
C ALA A 249 39.54 -9.08 -10.90
N ASP A 250 39.87 -8.33 -9.82
CA ASP A 250 38.88 -7.75 -8.94
C ASP A 250 37.90 -6.78 -9.67
N LYS A 251 38.47 -5.95 -10.58
CA LYS A 251 37.63 -5.07 -11.42
C LYS A 251 36.72 -5.83 -12.36
N LEU A 252 37.23 -6.91 -12.94
CA LEU A 252 36.45 -7.77 -13.84
C LEU A 252 35.24 -8.36 -13.07
N ILE A 253 35.50 -8.98 -11.93
CA ILE A 253 34.44 -9.54 -11.07
C ILE A 253 33.48 -8.44 -10.59
N GLN A 254 34.01 -7.27 -10.19
CA GLN A 254 33.17 -6.16 -9.75
C GLN A 254 32.22 -5.69 -10.86
N SER A 255 32.64 -5.75 -12.14
CA SER A 255 31.78 -5.36 -13.25
C SER A 255 30.54 -6.26 -13.39
N TYR A 256 30.69 -7.57 -13.14
CA TYR A 256 29.56 -8.50 -13.11
C TYR A 256 28.66 -8.26 -11.90
N LYS A 257 29.27 -7.98 -10.73
CA LYS A 257 28.52 -7.61 -9.53
C LYS A 257 27.72 -6.32 -9.73
N ASP A 258 28.31 -5.29 -10.33
CA ASP A 258 27.63 -4.02 -10.63
C ASP A 258 26.43 -4.23 -11.57
N ASN A 259 26.52 -5.17 -12.50
CA ASN A 259 25.40 -5.52 -13.38
C ASN A 259 24.29 -6.23 -12.61
N LEU A 260 24.67 -7.15 -11.71
CA LEU A 260 23.72 -7.81 -10.81
C LEU A 260 23.01 -6.81 -9.90
N ASP A 261 23.77 -5.90 -9.28
CA ASP A 261 23.21 -4.86 -8.40
C ASP A 261 22.22 -3.96 -9.16
N LYS A 262 22.55 -3.54 -10.39
CA LYS A 262 21.62 -2.78 -11.27
C LYS A 262 20.38 -3.57 -11.65
N ALA A 263 20.52 -4.85 -11.91
CA ALA A 263 19.37 -5.71 -12.23
C ALA A 263 18.45 -5.85 -11.00
N GLN A 264 19.04 -5.95 -9.80
CA GLN A 264 18.28 -5.96 -8.55
C GLN A 264 17.52 -4.64 -8.34
N GLU A 265 18.17 -3.49 -8.51
CA GLU A 265 17.50 -2.18 -8.44
C GLU A 265 16.33 -2.06 -9.43
N SER A 266 16.47 -2.66 -10.62
CA SER A 266 15.41 -2.71 -11.62
C SER A 266 14.22 -3.54 -11.17
N VAL A 267 14.44 -4.66 -10.45
CA VAL A 267 13.38 -5.47 -9.85
C VAL A 267 12.65 -4.67 -8.77
N GLU A 268 13.38 -4.03 -7.86
CA GLU A 268 12.80 -3.22 -6.79
C GLU A 268 11.96 -2.06 -7.33
N SER A 269 12.45 -1.38 -8.38
CA SER A 269 11.72 -0.30 -9.06
C SER A 269 10.44 -0.83 -9.74
N ALA A 270 10.53 -1.96 -10.44
CA ALA A 270 9.37 -2.57 -11.10
C ALA A 270 8.35 -3.09 -10.09
N GLN A 271 8.79 -3.62 -8.94
CA GLN A 271 7.93 -4.04 -7.85
C GLN A 271 7.14 -2.86 -7.26
N SER A 272 7.84 -1.76 -6.94
CA SER A 272 7.20 -0.55 -6.42
C SER A 272 6.21 0.07 -7.42
N HIS A 273 6.54 0.00 -8.72
CA HIS A 273 5.63 0.45 -9.77
C HIS A 273 4.37 -0.43 -9.85
N LEU A 274 4.53 -1.76 -9.74
CA LEU A 274 3.38 -2.68 -9.71
C LEU A 274 2.49 -2.41 -8.49
N GLU A 275 3.07 -2.23 -7.30
CA GLU A 275 2.33 -1.92 -6.07
C GLU A 275 1.53 -0.62 -6.22
N SER A 276 2.15 0.46 -6.71
CA SER A 276 1.44 1.73 -6.90
C SER A 276 0.35 1.65 -7.98
N THR A 277 0.54 0.80 -8.98
CA THR A 277 -0.46 0.55 -10.02
C THR A 277 -1.62 -0.27 -9.46
N GLN A 278 -1.33 -1.26 -8.61
CA GLN A 278 -2.35 -2.04 -7.90
C GLN A 278 -3.18 -1.17 -6.97
N ASP A 279 -2.53 -0.32 -6.16
CA ASP A 279 -3.23 0.65 -5.30
C ASP A 279 -4.15 1.57 -6.11
N SER A 280 -3.69 1.99 -7.29
CA SER A 280 -4.50 2.81 -8.19
C SER A 280 -5.68 2.02 -8.78
N TYR A 281 -5.48 0.75 -9.10
CA TYR A 281 -6.53 -0.15 -9.59
C TYR A 281 -7.58 -0.42 -8.50
N ASP A 282 -7.16 -0.62 -7.26
CA ASP A 282 -8.05 -0.88 -6.13
C ASP A 282 -9.01 0.29 -5.87
N ASN A 283 -8.61 1.53 -6.20
CA ASN A 283 -9.46 2.71 -6.11
C ASN A 283 -10.68 2.69 -7.05
N TYR A 284 -10.72 1.79 -8.04
CA TYR A 284 -11.89 1.60 -8.91
C TYR A 284 -12.98 0.75 -8.27
N THR A 285 -12.67 0.09 -7.12
CA THR A 285 -13.64 -0.59 -6.28
C THR A 285 -13.84 0.18 -5.00
N ILE A 286 -15.03 0.73 -4.81
CA ILE A 286 -15.34 1.55 -3.64
C ILE A 286 -16.12 0.71 -2.65
N THR A 287 -15.61 0.58 -1.44
CA THR A 287 -16.22 -0.20 -0.36
C THR A 287 -16.78 0.70 0.75
N ALA A 288 -17.67 0.14 1.57
CA ALA A 288 -18.19 0.81 2.74
C ALA A 288 -17.12 0.86 3.84
N PRO A 289 -16.73 2.05 4.33
CA PRO A 289 -15.73 2.19 5.40
C PRO A 289 -16.29 1.85 6.78
N ILE A 290 -17.60 1.89 6.94
CA ILE A 290 -18.33 1.54 8.17
C ILE A 290 -19.50 0.62 7.84
N SER A 291 -19.94 -0.16 8.83
CA SER A 291 -21.25 -0.81 8.77
C SER A 291 -22.34 0.19 9.11
N GLY A 292 -23.45 0.17 8.38
CA GLY A 292 -24.52 1.12 8.64
C GLY A 292 -25.61 1.08 7.57
N GLN A 293 -26.48 2.06 7.60
CA GLN A 293 -27.56 2.21 6.64
C GLN A 293 -27.21 3.26 5.59
N VAL A 294 -27.48 2.95 4.34
CA VAL A 294 -27.33 3.90 3.22
C VAL A 294 -28.46 4.92 3.31
N ILE A 295 -28.09 6.19 3.44
CA ILE A 295 -29.05 7.30 3.55
C ILE A 295 -29.30 7.94 2.19
N THR A 296 -28.23 8.13 1.39
CA THR A 296 -28.35 8.65 0.03
C THR A 296 -27.49 7.87 -0.93
N LYS A 297 -27.97 7.73 -2.17
CA LYS A 297 -27.27 7.15 -3.32
C LYS A 297 -27.34 8.12 -4.49
N ASN A 298 -26.31 8.90 -4.70
CA ASN A 298 -26.28 9.95 -5.71
C ASN A 298 -25.91 9.46 -7.11
N TYR A 299 -25.27 8.28 -7.21
CA TYR A 299 -24.81 7.70 -8.47
C TYR A 299 -25.36 6.30 -8.66
N LYS A 300 -25.68 5.96 -9.90
CA LYS A 300 -26.19 4.66 -10.32
C LYS A 300 -25.36 4.12 -11.47
N VAL A 301 -25.59 2.87 -11.82
CA VAL A 301 -24.95 2.23 -12.99
C VAL A 301 -25.21 3.04 -14.25
N GLY A 302 -24.16 3.32 -15.03
CA GLY A 302 -24.15 4.14 -16.24
C GLY A 302 -23.88 5.63 -16.01
N ASP A 303 -23.84 6.09 -14.77
CA ASP A 303 -23.44 7.47 -14.45
C ASP A 303 -21.92 7.62 -14.54
N ASN A 304 -21.46 8.81 -14.94
CA ASN A 304 -20.05 9.12 -15.08
C ASN A 304 -19.56 9.96 -13.90
N ILE A 305 -18.59 9.47 -13.17
CA ILE A 305 -17.95 10.20 -12.07
C ILE A 305 -16.86 11.10 -12.68
N THR A 306 -16.98 12.40 -12.41
CA THR A 306 -15.98 13.38 -12.82
C THR A 306 -15.43 14.11 -11.60
N LYS A 307 -14.12 14.36 -11.59
CA LYS A 307 -13.48 15.17 -10.55
C LYS A 307 -13.83 16.63 -10.77
N ASN A 308 -14.49 17.21 -9.82
CA ASN A 308 -14.67 18.65 -9.79
C ASN A 308 -13.61 19.25 -8.84
N THR A 309 -12.75 20.12 -9.37
CA THR A 309 -11.68 20.78 -8.60
C THR A 309 -12.19 21.65 -7.47
N SER A 310 -13.48 21.99 -7.46
CA SER A 310 -14.09 22.91 -6.50
C SER A 310 -14.88 22.23 -5.39
N ASN A 311 -15.35 20.99 -5.59
CA ASN A 311 -16.15 20.25 -4.60
C ASN A 311 -15.84 18.76 -4.66
N THR A 312 -15.73 18.14 -3.49
CA THR A 312 -15.65 16.68 -3.36
C THR A 312 -17.00 16.07 -3.79
N THR A 313 -16.97 15.19 -4.80
CA THR A 313 -18.16 14.50 -5.29
C THR A 313 -18.54 13.38 -4.32
N VAL A 314 -19.66 13.54 -3.63
CA VAL A 314 -20.22 12.51 -2.73
C VAL A 314 -21.08 11.55 -3.53
N LEU A 315 -20.70 10.25 -3.51
CA LEU A 315 -21.40 9.19 -4.22
C LEU A 315 -22.58 8.63 -3.43
N ALA A 316 -22.37 8.42 -2.14
CA ALA A 316 -23.38 7.92 -1.20
C ALA A 316 -23.04 8.39 0.21
N VAL A 317 -24.02 8.33 1.12
CA VAL A 317 -23.84 8.62 2.55
C VAL A 317 -24.32 7.41 3.36
N ILE A 318 -23.50 6.99 4.31
CA ILE A 318 -23.80 5.88 5.23
C ILE A 318 -23.83 6.42 6.66
N TYR A 319 -24.87 6.03 7.42
CA TYR A 319 -24.99 6.33 8.84
C TYR A 319 -24.82 5.05 9.66
N ASP A 320 -23.97 5.10 10.67
CA ASP A 320 -23.97 4.11 11.75
C ASP A 320 -25.09 4.45 12.74
N LEU A 321 -26.16 3.71 12.64
CA LEU A 321 -27.34 3.85 13.50
C LEU A 321 -27.33 2.89 14.69
N SER A 322 -26.19 2.21 14.96
CA SER A 322 -26.05 1.27 16.09
C SER A 322 -26.27 1.96 17.44
N SER A 323 -26.00 3.25 17.52
CA SER A 323 -26.39 4.13 18.61
C SER A 323 -26.58 5.55 18.08
N LEU A 324 -27.34 6.35 18.82
CA LEU A 324 -27.54 7.77 18.54
C LEU A 324 -26.78 8.58 19.57
N THR A 325 -26.30 9.74 19.14
CA THR A 325 -25.58 10.68 20.00
C THR A 325 -26.20 12.07 19.85
N PHE A 326 -26.08 12.91 20.86
CA PHE A 326 -26.33 14.34 20.72
C PHE A 326 -25.35 15.12 21.59
N GLU A 327 -25.22 16.41 21.30
CA GLU A 327 -24.32 17.28 22.04
C GLU A 327 -25.19 18.21 22.94
N MET A 328 -24.85 18.26 24.21
CA MET A 328 -25.33 19.24 25.17
C MET A 328 -24.30 20.36 25.27
N SER A 329 -24.75 21.61 25.26
CA SER A 329 -23.90 22.77 25.49
C SER A 329 -23.96 23.16 26.97
N ILE A 330 -22.91 22.92 27.71
CA ILE A 330 -22.82 23.19 29.16
C ILE A 330 -21.98 24.43 29.41
N ASP A 331 -22.44 25.30 30.32
CA ASP A 331 -21.74 26.53 30.69
C ASP A 331 -20.39 26.26 31.35
N GLU A 332 -19.46 27.19 31.22
CA GLU A 332 -18.12 27.13 31.83
C GLU A 332 -18.16 26.97 33.35
N LEU A 333 -19.19 27.49 34.00
CA LEU A 333 -19.33 27.42 35.46
C LEU A 333 -19.68 26.00 35.92
N ASP A 334 -20.43 25.26 35.11
CA ASP A 334 -21.03 23.96 35.47
C ASP A 334 -20.28 22.77 34.89
N ILE A 335 -19.43 22.99 33.87
CA ILE A 335 -18.73 21.88 33.18
C ILE A 335 -17.84 21.05 34.11
N LYS A 336 -17.38 21.62 35.23
CA LYS A 336 -16.51 20.92 36.21
C LYS A 336 -17.25 19.83 36.96
N GLU A 337 -18.59 19.87 36.96
CA GLU A 337 -19.44 18.89 37.63
C GLU A 337 -19.90 17.78 36.69
N VAL A 338 -19.55 17.88 35.39
CA VAL A 338 -19.90 16.88 34.37
C VAL A 338 -18.75 15.92 34.16
N GLU A 339 -19.01 14.64 34.34
CA GLU A 339 -18.06 13.58 34.16
C GLU A 339 -18.56 12.52 33.17
N VAL A 340 -17.62 11.89 32.45
CA VAL A 340 -17.91 10.73 31.58
C VAL A 340 -18.49 9.59 32.42
N GLY A 341 -19.59 9.03 31.96
CA GLY A 341 -20.31 7.94 32.64
C GLY A 341 -21.57 8.38 33.39
N GLN A 342 -21.81 9.71 33.57
CA GLN A 342 -23.02 10.19 34.16
C GLN A 342 -24.26 9.86 33.29
N LYS A 343 -25.37 9.52 33.94
CA LYS A 343 -26.64 9.26 33.27
C LYS A 343 -27.37 10.54 32.94
N VAL A 344 -28.02 10.55 31.79
CA VAL A 344 -28.77 11.66 31.24
C VAL A 344 -30.20 11.19 30.98
N ALA A 345 -31.16 11.86 31.58
CA ALA A 345 -32.56 11.69 31.22
C ALA A 345 -32.80 12.49 29.93
N VAL A 346 -33.35 11.86 28.91
CA VAL A 346 -33.54 12.47 27.60
C VAL A 346 -35.01 12.44 27.23
N THR A 347 -35.55 13.58 26.83
CA THR A 347 -36.90 13.71 26.28
C THR A 347 -36.80 14.17 24.83
N ALA A 348 -37.65 13.63 23.97
CA ALA A 348 -37.70 14.01 22.56
C ALA A 348 -39.03 14.68 22.24
N ASP A 349 -38.98 15.80 21.49
CA ASP A 349 -40.17 16.52 21.07
C ASP A 349 -41.19 15.65 20.33
N ALA A 350 -40.71 14.67 19.59
CA ALA A 350 -41.53 13.74 18.80
C ALA A 350 -42.26 12.70 19.66
N TYR A 351 -41.87 12.50 20.94
CA TYR A 351 -42.39 11.48 21.84
C TYR A 351 -42.77 12.06 23.19
N GLU A 352 -43.83 12.88 23.19
CA GLU A 352 -44.30 13.56 24.43
C GLU A 352 -44.58 12.55 25.56
N GLY A 353 -43.99 12.82 26.73
CA GLY A 353 -44.20 12.01 27.93
C GLY A 353 -43.39 10.72 28.01
N GLN A 354 -42.51 10.47 27.07
CA GLN A 354 -41.53 9.37 27.14
C GLN A 354 -40.15 9.92 27.54
N THR A 355 -39.52 9.25 28.46
CA THR A 355 -38.15 9.54 28.86
C THR A 355 -37.24 8.41 28.43
N PHE A 356 -36.19 8.75 27.72
CA PHE A 356 -35.11 7.85 27.28
C PHE A 356 -33.91 8.04 28.20
N SER A 357 -33.00 7.08 28.16
CA SER A 357 -31.73 7.15 28.92
C SER A 357 -30.56 7.30 27.97
N GLY A 358 -29.64 8.18 28.35
CA GLY A 358 -28.34 8.34 27.71
C GLY A 358 -27.22 8.37 28.74
N THR A 359 -26.01 8.28 28.25
CA THR A 359 -24.81 8.34 29.09
C THR A 359 -23.85 9.36 28.50
N VAL A 360 -23.23 10.19 29.34
CA VAL A 360 -22.14 11.08 28.94
C VAL A 360 -20.94 10.24 28.50
N THR A 361 -20.56 10.35 27.24
CA THR A 361 -19.44 9.59 26.65
C THR A 361 -18.20 10.43 26.39
N ASN A 362 -18.39 11.75 26.22
CA ASN A 362 -17.27 12.66 26.02
C ASN A 362 -17.59 14.05 26.58
N VAL A 363 -16.59 14.68 27.19
CA VAL A 363 -16.63 16.09 27.63
C VAL A 363 -15.51 16.79 26.86
N SER A 364 -15.89 17.74 25.99
CA SER A 364 -14.90 18.47 25.20
C SER A 364 -14.02 19.35 26.09
N LEU A 365 -12.75 19.41 25.79
CA LEU A 365 -11.80 20.35 26.40
C LEU A 365 -11.75 21.68 25.65
N GLU A 366 -12.40 21.76 24.50
CA GLU A 366 -12.47 22.95 23.66
C GLU A 366 -13.85 23.61 23.83
N SER A 367 -13.85 24.90 24.21
CA SER A 367 -15.05 25.64 24.37
C SER A 367 -15.50 26.32 23.06
N THR A 368 -16.78 26.44 22.90
CA THR A 368 -17.41 27.27 21.86
C THR A 368 -17.85 28.61 22.47
N TYR A 369 -17.33 29.71 21.93
CA TYR A 369 -17.73 31.05 22.39
C TYR A 369 -18.76 31.64 21.45
N SER A 370 -19.93 31.91 21.99
CA SER A 370 -21.04 32.55 21.25
C SER A 370 -21.81 33.52 22.13
N ASN A 371 -22.13 34.67 21.60
CA ASN A 371 -22.93 35.70 22.27
C ASN A 371 -22.47 36.13 23.68
N GLY A 372 -21.15 36.04 23.95
CA GLY A 372 -20.58 36.42 25.23
C GLY A 372 -20.55 35.31 26.28
N VAL A 373 -20.93 34.09 25.92
CA VAL A 373 -20.93 32.92 26.81
C VAL A 373 -20.02 31.86 26.23
N SER A 374 -19.17 31.25 27.08
CA SER A 374 -18.37 30.08 26.77
C SER A 374 -19.13 28.83 27.18
N THR A 375 -19.37 27.94 26.22
CA THR A 375 -20.00 26.65 26.48
C THR A 375 -19.05 25.50 26.03
N TYR A 376 -19.13 24.40 26.71
CA TYR A 376 -18.38 23.18 26.39
C TYR A 376 -19.35 22.12 25.85
N PRO A 377 -19.07 21.57 24.66
CA PRO A 377 -19.85 20.46 24.13
C PRO A 377 -19.64 19.20 24.99
N VAL A 378 -20.74 18.59 25.40
CA VAL A 378 -20.79 17.30 26.08
C VAL A 378 -21.53 16.32 25.22
N THR A 379 -20.85 15.26 24.77
CA THR A 379 -21.48 14.24 23.94
C THR A 379 -22.19 13.21 24.81
N VAL A 380 -23.47 13.04 24.56
CA VAL A 380 -24.29 12.00 25.18
C VAL A 380 -24.62 10.93 24.17
N THR A 381 -24.38 9.69 24.54
CA THR A 381 -24.76 8.52 23.74
C THR A 381 -26.02 7.92 24.31
N MET A 382 -27.01 7.67 23.48
CA MET A 382 -28.25 7.01 23.89
C MET A 382 -27.96 5.57 24.28
N ASP A 383 -28.46 5.11 25.42
CA ASP A 383 -28.32 3.73 25.87
C ASP A 383 -29.09 2.77 24.96
N GLU A 384 -30.27 3.19 24.52
CA GLU A 384 -31.10 2.50 23.51
C GLU A 384 -31.68 3.53 22.55
N ALA A 385 -31.55 3.31 21.24
CA ALA A 385 -32.08 4.21 20.24
C ALA A 385 -33.62 4.13 20.13
N GLY A 386 -34.19 2.94 20.34
CA GLY A 386 -35.64 2.72 20.19
C GLY A 386 -36.15 3.18 18.83
N ASP A 387 -37.19 3.96 18.82
CA ASP A 387 -37.79 4.57 17.62
C ASP A 387 -37.24 5.98 17.31
N LEU A 388 -36.19 6.43 18.02
CA LEU A 388 -35.55 7.70 17.79
C LEU A 388 -34.78 7.70 16.48
N LEU A 389 -34.82 8.83 15.77
CA LEU A 389 -34.14 9.00 14.48
C LEU A 389 -33.14 10.16 14.53
N PRO A 390 -32.04 10.11 13.76
CA PRO A 390 -31.17 11.25 13.55
C PRO A 390 -31.95 12.46 13.04
N GLY A 391 -31.66 13.67 13.55
CA GLY A 391 -32.35 14.90 13.22
C GLY A 391 -33.48 15.27 14.16
N MET A 392 -33.90 14.40 15.09
CA MET A 392 -34.86 14.72 16.12
C MET A 392 -34.22 15.61 17.18
N ASN A 393 -35.02 16.62 17.66
CA ASN A 393 -34.60 17.44 18.78
C ASN A 393 -34.89 16.73 20.09
N VAL A 394 -33.95 16.86 21.01
CA VAL A 394 -34.01 16.25 22.33
C VAL A 394 -33.55 17.25 23.40
N ASP A 395 -34.10 17.12 24.59
CA ASP A 395 -33.64 17.80 25.80
C ASP A 395 -32.99 16.76 26.74
N GLY A 396 -31.74 17.01 27.12
CA GLY A 396 -31.00 16.19 28.07
C GLY A 396 -30.94 16.86 29.43
N ILE A 397 -31.12 16.06 30.47
CA ILE A 397 -31.02 16.50 31.88
C ILE A 397 -29.97 15.60 32.56
N ILE A 398 -28.86 16.19 33.00
CA ILE A 398 -27.83 15.55 33.80
C ILE A 398 -28.14 15.82 35.26
N THR A 399 -28.33 14.76 36.05
CA THR A 399 -28.47 14.89 37.50
C THR A 399 -27.10 14.84 38.14
N LEU A 400 -26.65 15.94 38.73
CA LEU A 400 -25.30 16.09 39.30
C LEU A 400 -25.20 15.41 40.65
N ASP A 401 -26.17 15.69 41.52
CA ASP A 401 -26.23 15.13 42.85
C ASP A 401 -27.66 14.69 43.17
N GLN A 402 -27.78 13.45 43.59
CA GLN A 402 -29.05 12.88 44.04
C GLN A 402 -28.84 12.25 45.41
N ALA A 403 -29.70 12.59 46.36
CA ALA A 403 -29.79 11.91 47.64
C ALA A 403 -31.14 11.21 47.75
N GLU A 404 -31.16 9.88 47.85
CA GLU A 404 -32.36 9.08 48.02
C GLU A 404 -32.49 8.66 49.50
N ASP A 405 -33.75 8.53 49.97
CA ASP A 405 -34.04 8.08 51.34
C ASP A 405 -33.41 8.95 52.45
N VAL A 406 -33.32 10.26 52.19
CA VAL A 406 -32.76 11.23 53.13
C VAL A 406 -33.85 12.04 53.83
N LEU A 407 -33.57 12.42 55.09
CA LEU A 407 -34.45 13.36 55.81
C LEU A 407 -34.28 14.73 55.20
N SER A 408 -35.38 15.33 54.76
CA SER A 408 -35.38 16.66 54.16
C SER A 408 -36.42 17.61 54.78
N ILE A 409 -36.13 18.90 54.78
CA ILE A 409 -37.00 19.94 55.16
C ILE A 409 -37.16 20.99 54.06
N PRO A 410 -38.28 21.75 53.96
CA PRO A 410 -38.36 22.88 53.06
C PRO A 410 -37.22 23.88 53.29
N VAL A 411 -36.67 24.48 52.21
CA VAL A 411 -35.56 25.45 52.31
C VAL A 411 -35.92 26.63 53.21
N ASP A 412 -37.18 27.06 53.21
CA ASP A 412 -37.69 28.15 54.04
C ASP A 412 -37.77 27.81 55.57
N ALA A 413 -37.59 26.55 55.92
CA ALA A 413 -37.53 26.14 57.31
C ALA A 413 -36.09 26.23 57.91
N LEU A 414 -35.05 26.40 57.06
CA LEU A 414 -33.67 26.56 57.49
C LEU A 414 -33.40 28.03 57.87
N MET A 415 -33.14 28.29 59.14
CA MET A 415 -32.83 29.60 59.66
C MET A 415 -31.33 29.89 59.61
N ARG A 416 -30.97 31.18 59.80
CA ARG A 416 -29.56 31.59 59.83
C ARG A 416 -28.77 30.85 60.91
N GLY A 417 -27.59 30.36 60.58
CA GLY A 417 -26.71 29.61 61.49
C GLY A 417 -27.04 28.14 61.57
N ASN A 418 -27.55 27.54 60.48
CA ASN A 418 -27.92 26.12 60.40
C ASN A 418 -28.85 25.66 61.52
N GLN A 419 -29.86 26.49 61.84
CA GLN A 419 -30.86 26.21 62.86
C GLN A 419 -32.22 25.94 62.19
N VAL A 420 -32.97 25.03 62.83
CA VAL A 420 -34.36 24.73 62.46
C VAL A 420 -35.20 24.86 63.72
N TYR A 421 -36.35 25.48 63.62
CA TYR A 421 -37.25 25.60 64.75
C TYR A 421 -38.20 24.40 64.73
N ILE A 422 -38.08 23.53 65.72
CA ILE A 422 -38.95 22.36 65.89
C ILE A 422 -40.02 22.64 66.93
N LYS A 423 -41.18 22.04 66.77
CA LYS A 423 -42.27 22.16 67.71
C LYS A 423 -41.92 21.65 69.08
N ASP A 424 -42.14 22.47 70.16
CA ASP A 424 -41.93 22.08 71.56
C ASP A 424 -42.96 22.69 72.42
N ASP A 425 -43.95 21.91 72.80
CA ASP A 425 -45.15 22.39 73.59
C ASP A 425 -44.75 22.88 74.99
N THR A 426 -43.50 22.68 75.42
CA THR A 426 -43.02 23.21 76.72
C THR A 426 -42.59 24.68 76.64
N VAL A 427 -42.39 25.24 75.44
CA VAL A 427 -42.01 26.63 75.22
C VAL A 427 -43.24 27.50 75.04
N THR A 428 -43.70 28.08 76.09
CA THR A 428 -44.98 28.89 76.09
C THR A 428 -44.80 30.33 75.68
N GLU A 429 -43.58 30.87 75.72
CA GLU A 429 -43.31 32.28 75.39
C GLU A 429 -42.28 32.37 74.22
N GLN A 430 -42.45 33.45 73.39
CA GLN A 430 -41.51 33.71 72.29
C GLN A 430 -40.13 34.09 72.85
N GLN A 431 -39.09 33.44 72.30
CA GLN A 431 -37.68 33.65 72.68
C GLN A 431 -36.92 34.32 71.51
N GLY A 432 -36.89 35.63 71.46
CA GLY A 432 -36.28 36.40 70.38
C GLY A 432 -36.91 36.12 69.04
N PRO A 433 -36.15 35.57 68.01
CA PRO A 433 -36.72 35.25 66.71
C PRO A 433 -37.49 33.91 66.72
N ILE A 434 -37.43 33.10 67.81
CA ILE A 434 -38.07 31.79 67.89
C ILE A 434 -39.51 31.96 68.32
N PRO A 435 -40.50 31.52 67.55
CA PRO A 435 -41.93 31.64 67.88
C PRO A 435 -42.31 30.85 69.16
N ALA A 436 -43.34 31.26 69.86
CA ALA A 436 -43.88 30.46 70.95
C ALA A 436 -44.35 29.10 70.47
N GLY A 437 -44.05 28.04 71.22
CA GLY A 437 -44.31 26.66 70.84
C GLY A 437 -43.17 25.96 70.00
N PHE A 438 -42.02 26.64 69.79
CA PHE A 438 -40.90 26.14 69.08
C PHE A 438 -39.60 26.34 69.86
N LYS A 439 -38.64 25.47 69.60
CA LYS A 439 -37.26 25.61 70.07
C LYS A 439 -36.27 25.49 68.88
N ALA A 440 -35.17 26.22 68.95
CA ALA A 440 -34.10 26.10 67.95
C ALA A 440 -33.29 24.85 68.18
N VAL A 441 -33.02 24.14 67.09
CA VAL A 441 -32.13 22.98 67.06
C VAL A 441 -31.12 23.24 65.95
N GLU A 442 -29.85 23.03 66.26
CA GLU A 442 -28.76 23.11 65.28
C GLU A 442 -28.77 21.83 64.45
N VAL A 443 -28.68 21.98 63.14
CA VAL A 443 -28.75 20.89 62.18
C VAL A 443 -27.51 20.89 61.31
N GLU A 444 -27.08 19.69 60.92
CA GLU A 444 -26.08 19.51 59.89
C GLU A 444 -26.80 19.26 58.58
N THR A 445 -26.54 20.12 57.60
CA THR A 445 -27.17 20.07 56.29
C THR A 445 -26.35 19.28 55.33
N GLY A 446 -27.00 18.62 54.34
CA GLY A 446 -26.39 17.96 53.19
C GLY A 446 -26.67 18.72 51.89
N LEU A 447 -27.23 18.04 50.88
CA LEU A 447 -27.61 18.65 49.64
C LEU A 447 -28.73 19.67 49.81
N ILE A 448 -28.64 20.77 49.10
CA ILE A 448 -29.63 21.86 49.09
C ILE A 448 -30.15 22.00 47.64
N SER A 449 -31.45 21.85 47.50
CA SER A 449 -32.17 22.16 46.22
C SER A 449 -32.96 23.46 46.37
N ASP A 450 -33.57 23.90 45.28
CA ASP A 450 -34.42 25.10 45.30
C ASP A 450 -35.60 25.02 46.28
N SER A 451 -36.03 23.81 46.63
CA SER A 451 -37.22 23.59 47.45
C SER A 451 -36.95 22.90 48.80
N TYR A 452 -35.91 22.11 48.90
CA TYR A 452 -35.60 21.24 50.07
C TYR A 452 -34.13 21.27 50.45
N VAL A 453 -33.88 21.03 51.71
CA VAL A 453 -32.53 20.85 52.30
C VAL A 453 -32.45 19.49 52.93
N GLU A 454 -31.43 18.67 52.59
CA GLU A 454 -31.12 17.45 53.26
C GLU A 454 -30.60 17.73 54.68
N ILE A 455 -31.08 16.98 55.64
CA ILE A 455 -30.62 17.04 57.03
C ILE A 455 -29.87 15.73 57.37
N LYS A 456 -28.55 15.84 57.64
CA LYS A 456 -27.70 14.73 57.98
C LYS A 456 -27.81 14.38 59.48
N SER A 457 -28.02 15.41 60.31
CA SER A 457 -28.18 15.22 61.76
C SER A 457 -28.91 16.41 62.40
N GLY A 458 -29.49 16.20 63.59
CA GLY A 458 -30.19 17.23 64.37
C GLY A 458 -31.71 17.17 64.35
N LEU A 459 -32.32 16.45 63.40
CA LEU A 459 -33.77 16.20 63.33
C LEU A 459 -34.05 14.69 63.20
N SER A 460 -35.29 14.33 63.48
CA SER A 460 -35.81 12.97 63.28
C SER A 460 -37.05 13.00 62.38
N GLU A 461 -37.32 11.89 61.70
CA GLU A 461 -38.51 11.73 60.89
C GLU A 461 -39.75 11.92 61.76
N GLY A 462 -40.66 12.78 61.27
CA GLY A 462 -41.90 13.14 62.02
C GLY A 462 -41.81 14.43 62.83
N ASP A 463 -40.63 15.06 62.97
CA ASP A 463 -40.50 16.36 63.62
C ASP A 463 -41.29 17.44 62.86
N THR A 464 -42.00 18.28 63.56
CA THR A 464 -42.74 19.41 63.00
C THR A 464 -41.84 20.65 62.97
N VAL A 465 -41.49 21.13 61.77
CA VAL A 465 -40.63 22.30 61.60
C VAL A 465 -41.44 23.58 61.29
N TYR A 466 -40.95 24.71 61.77
CA TYR A 466 -41.49 26.00 61.45
C TYR A 466 -40.98 26.49 60.11
N VAL A 467 -41.93 26.91 59.24
CA VAL A 467 -41.61 27.54 57.94
C VAL A 467 -42.05 29.02 58.08
N ALA A 468 -41.13 29.94 57.84
CA ALA A 468 -41.44 31.36 57.81
C ALA A 468 -42.28 31.68 56.56
N GLU A 469 -43.48 32.14 56.72
CA GLU A 469 -44.28 32.64 55.58
C GLU A 469 -43.55 33.82 54.96
N SER A 470 -43.08 33.63 53.70
CA SER A 470 -42.66 34.76 52.88
C SER A 470 -43.88 35.61 52.53
N SER A 471 -43.98 36.76 53.14
CA SER A 471 -45.01 37.74 52.79
C SER A 471 -44.80 38.15 51.32
N GLN A 472 -45.50 37.50 50.40
CA GLN A 472 -45.81 38.12 49.11
C GLN A 472 -46.66 39.32 49.34
N SER A 473 -46.08 40.52 49.38
CA SER A 473 -46.80 41.79 49.29
C SER A 473 -47.45 41.89 47.91
N SER A 474 -48.72 41.59 47.88
CA SER A 474 -49.61 42.04 46.83
C SER A 474 -49.65 43.54 46.85
N ASP A 475 -48.88 44.24 46.09
CA ASP A 475 -48.99 45.67 45.87
C ASP A 475 -49.73 46.01 44.57
N ALA A 476 -50.76 46.61 44.85
CA ALA A 476 -51.80 47.20 44.02
C ALA A 476 -51.26 47.95 42.79
N VAL A 477 -51.95 47.69 41.70
CA VAL A 477 -52.08 48.55 40.52
C VAL A 477 -52.41 49.96 40.90
N MET A 478 -51.52 50.93 40.68
CA MET A 478 -51.89 52.34 40.51
C MET A 478 -51.78 52.73 39.04
N MET A 479 -52.94 52.81 38.41
CA MET A 479 -53.11 53.57 37.19
C MET A 479 -52.84 55.06 37.50
N MET A 480 -52.06 55.72 36.67
CA MET A 480 -52.23 57.12 36.36
C MET A 480 -52.02 57.43 34.89
N PRO A 481 -52.83 58.24 34.32
CA PRO A 481 -52.90 58.51 32.90
C PRO A 481 -52.21 59.83 32.50
N GLY A 482 -51.78 59.89 31.26
CA GLY A 482 -51.80 61.14 30.57
C GLY A 482 -50.54 61.78 30.07
N GLY A 483 -50.55 62.04 28.82
CA GLY A 483 -49.89 63.15 28.13
C GLY A 483 -48.56 62.84 27.55
N GLY A 484 -48.29 62.90 26.34
CA GLY A 484 -48.79 63.71 25.26
C GLY A 484 -47.66 64.24 24.44
N MET A 485 -47.75 64.05 23.17
CA MET A 485 -47.18 64.86 22.09
C MET A 485 -45.62 65.00 21.89
N GLY A 486 -45.19 64.64 20.73
CA GLY A 486 -44.63 65.58 19.77
C GLY A 486 -43.40 65.12 19.05
N GLY A 487 -43.59 64.90 17.80
CA GLY A 487 -42.95 65.59 16.72
C GLY A 487 -41.72 64.98 16.11
N GLY A 488 -41.94 64.50 14.92
CA GLY A 488 -40.92 64.13 13.92
C GLY A 488 -40.05 65.30 13.43
N PRO A 489 -39.59 65.37 12.21
CA PRO A 489 -39.02 64.38 11.31
C PRO A 489 -37.69 64.87 10.65
N GLY A 490 -37.14 64.12 9.81
CA GLY A 490 -36.09 64.53 8.81
C GLY A 490 -34.77 63.87 8.98
N GLY A 491 -34.13 63.36 8.02
CA GLY A 491 -34.05 63.58 6.64
C GLY A 491 -32.75 62.86 6.22
N GLY A 492 -32.81 62.14 5.12
CA GLY A 492 -31.56 61.55 4.48
C GLY A 492 -30.79 62.70 3.81
N PRO A 493 -30.06 62.46 2.78
CA PRO A 493 -29.34 61.30 2.27
C PRO A 493 -27.89 61.64 1.80
N GLY A 494 -27.19 60.74 1.21
CA GLY A 494 -26.02 60.98 0.37
C GLY A 494 -24.85 60.07 0.75
N GLY A 495 -24.25 59.31 -0.10
CA GLY A 495 -23.91 59.51 -1.47
C GLY A 495 -22.41 59.51 -1.66
N GLY A 496 -21.92 58.70 -2.58
CA GLY A 496 -20.64 58.87 -3.19
C GLY A 496 -19.66 57.70 -2.99
N MET A 497 -19.51 56.82 -3.94
CA MET A 497 -18.66 56.88 -5.14
C MET A 497 -17.14 56.80 -4.90
N GLY A 498 -16.55 55.85 -5.56
CA GLY A 498 -15.22 55.90 -6.19
C GLY A 498 -14.27 54.86 -5.66
N GLY A 499 -13.64 53.97 -6.37
CA GLY A 499 -13.14 53.90 -7.68
C GLY A 499 -11.94 52.95 -7.61
N GLY A 500 -11.83 51.99 -8.51
CA GLY A 500 -10.65 51.16 -8.66
C GLY A 500 -9.48 51.99 -9.26
N PRO A 501 -8.45 51.44 -9.87
CA PRO A 501 -8.14 50.08 -10.27
C PRO A 501 -6.62 49.72 -10.17
N GLY A 502 -6.28 48.49 -10.61
CA GLY A 502 -5.00 48.16 -11.19
C GLY A 502 -4.03 47.47 -10.24
N GLY A 503 -3.48 46.32 -10.49
CA GLY A 503 -2.83 45.86 -11.65
C GLY A 503 -1.42 45.43 -11.32
N ARG A 504 -1.18 44.20 -11.29
CA ARG A 504 -0.07 43.49 -11.94
C ARG A 504 -0.10 42.03 -11.57
#